data_5d527475866e88ea95827a931d04a64f
#
_entry.id   5d527475866e88ea95827a931d04a64f
#
_cell.length_a   1.000
_cell.length_b   1.000
_cell.length_c   1.000
_cell.angle_alpha   90.00
_cell.angle_beta   90.00
_cell.angle_gamma   90.00
#
_symmetry.space_group_name_H-M   'P 1'
#
loop_
_entity.id
_entity.type
_entity.pdbx_description
1 polymer ?
#
loop_
_entity_poly.entity_id
_entity_poly.type
_entity_poly.pdbx_seq_one_letter_code
_entity_poly.pdbx_strand_id
1 'polypeptide(L)'
;MKLLVLSVLLAFASSANVPKKRAAYYPNVFYTSLPYLQNDGNNYEVWLTYVPVPVPTAIVELKGEGSEVSGRITFTQPQGGPVIYTGNVTGLSEGLHGFHIHEFGDVSKDCKSVGAHFNPGYTHHGGPADPYRHIGDLGNIKANAEGLAQVHDSDHLISLHGHNSIIGRSLVISANKDDYGRGGDKESLRTGNSGDTVACGAIVWIHPVRPKPPQEGESAKPEGGADTEIVEP
;
A
#
# COMPACT_ATOMS: atom_id res chain seq x y z
N MET A 1 19.97 -14.97 3.12
CA MET A 1 20.47 -14.15 4.22
C MET A 1 19.41 -13.90 5.33
N LYS A 2 18.35 -14.72 5.38
CA LYS A 2 17.24 -14.60 6.38
C LYS A 2 17.32 -15.61 7.53
N LEU A 3 18.26 -16.58 7.49
CA LEU A 3 18.35 -17.67 8.47
C LEU A 3 19.40 -17.43 9.58
N LEU A 4 20.30 -16.47 9.41
CA LEU A 4 21.42 -16.30 10.36
C LEU A 4 21.07 -15.48 11.62
N VAL A 5 20.01 -14.67 11.57
CA VAL A 5 19.62 -13.83 12.74
C VAL A 5 18.79 -14.64 13.76
N LEU A 6 18.10 -15.69 13.31
CA LEU A 6 17.29 -16.53 14.21
C LEU A 6 18.14 -17.51 15.04
N SER A 7 19.31 -17.92 14.54
CA SER A 7 20.18 -18.90 15.22
C SER A 7 21.01 -18.29 16.36
N VAL A 8 21.27 -17.00 16.33
CA VAL A 8 22.05 -16.34 17.42
C VAL A 8 21.19 -16.10 18.67
N LEU A 9 19.89 -15.89 18.50
CA LEU A 9 18.95 -15.72 19.63
C LEU A 9 18.64 -17.01 20.38
N LEU A 10 18.81 -18.17 19.75
CA LEU A 10 18.55 -19.48 20.37
C LEU A 10 19.74 -20.01 21.20
N ALA A 11 20.96 -19.51 20.97
CA ALA A 11 22.14 -20.00 21.66
C ALA A 11 22.30 -19.44 23.10
N PHE A 12 21.68 -18.32 23.44
CA PHE A 12 21.71 -17.73 24.76
C PHE A 12 20.58 -18.16 25.71
N ALA A 13 19.58 -18.87 25.19
CA ALA A 13 18.41 -19.29 25.99
C ALA A 13 18.58 -20.64 26.72
N SER A 14 19.74 -21.28 26.65
CA SER A 14 19.91 -22.65 27.18
C SER A 14 20.26 -22.76 28.68
N SER A 15 20.49 -21.65 29.39
CA SER A 15 20.90 -21.65 30.78
C SER A 15 19.99 -20.94 31.78
N ALA A 16 18.87 -20.38 31.36
CA ALA A 16 17.92 -19.76 32.26
C ALA A 16 16.54 -20.44 32.12
N ASN A 17 15.90 -20.74 33.28
CA ASN A 17 14.52 -21.19 33.35
C ASN A 17 13.56 -20.07 32.93
N VAL A 18 13.62 -19.70 31.64
CA VAL A 18 12.69 -18.73 31.05
C VAL A 18 11.39 -19.44 30.75
N PRO A 19 10.24 -19.00 31.28
CA PRO A 19 8.96 -19.61 30.95
C PRO A 19 8.76 -19.48 29.43
N LYS A 20 8.56 -20.64 28.76
CA LYS A 20 8.31 -20.72 27.31
C LYS A 20 6.95 -20.09 26.99
N LYS A 21 6.82 -18.78 27.07
CA LYS A 21 5.71 -18.10 26.38
C LYS A 21 6.02 -18.19 24.89
N ARG A 22 5.18 -18.90 24.14
CA ARG A 22 5.25 -18.93 22.68
C ARG A 22 5.19 -17.48 22.18
N ALA A 23 6.27 -17.00 21.58
CA ALA A 23 6.24 -15.73 20.88
C ALA A 23 5.19 -15.86 19.76
N ALA A 24 4.13 -15.07 19.83
CA ALA A 24 3.18 -15.00 18.74
C ALA A 24 3.92 -14.37 17.54
N TYR A 25 3.92 -15.06 16.40
CA TYR A 25 4.49 -14.53 15.17
C TYR A 25 3.53 -13.49 14.62
N TYR A 26 3.94 -12.23 14.64
CA TYR A 26 3.23 -11.15 13.98
C TYR A 26 3.97 -10.83 12.67
N PRO A 27 3.39 -11.11 11.50
CA PRO A 27 4.09 -11.06 10.21
C PRO A 27 4.60 -9.68 9.79
N ASN A 28 4.19 -8.62 10.44
CA ASN A 28 4.51 -7.23 10.08
C ASN A 28 5.32 -6.50 11.17
N VAL A 29 6.05 -7.23 12.01
CA VAL A 29 6.80 -6.66 13.12
C VAL A 29 8.29 -6.84 12.91
N PHE A 30 9.00 -5.75 12.71
CA PHE A 30 10.47 -5.73 12.81
C PHE A 30 10.87 -5.20 14.19
N TYR A 31 11.68 -5.98 14.87
CA TYR A 31 12.33 -5.51 16.10
C TYR A 31 13.54 -4.65 15.71
N THR A 32 13.46 -3.34 15.89
CA THR A 32 14.53 -2.40 15.54
C THR A 32 15.48 -2.07 16.69
N SER A 33 15.20 -2.56 17.89
CA SER A 33 16.05 -2.37 19.06
C SER A 33 16.63 -3.71 19.54
N LEU A 34 17.91 -3.68 19.90
CA LEU A 34 18.52 -4.76 20.67
C LEU A 34 17.77 -4.87 22.01
N PRO A 35 17.49 -6.10 22.49
CA PRO A 35 16.89 -6.27 23.79
C PRO A 35 17.77 -5.59 24.85
N TYR A 36 17.17 -4.68 25.61
CA TYR A 36 17.85 -4.09 26.75
C TYR A 36 17.80 -5.13 27.88
N LEU A 37 18.99 -5.58 28.32
CA LEU A 37 19.13 -6.48 29.45
C LEU A 37 19.34 -5.61 30.69
N GLN A 38 18.32 -5.51 31.52
CA GLN A 38 18.49 -4.96 32.86
C GLN A 38 18.76 -6.12 33.81
N ASN A 39 19.93 -6.07 34.47
CA ASN A 39 20.33 -7.04 35.47
C ASN A 39 20.11 -6.42 36.85
N ASP A 40 19.20 -6.99 37.64
CA ASP A 40 18.96 -6.62 39.04
C ASP A 40 19.73 -7.50 40.05
N GLY A 41 20.74 -8.23 39.56
CA GLY A 41 21.59 -9.11 40.35
C GLY A 41 21.23 -10.59 40.32
N ASN A 42 19.96 -10.95 40.03
CA ASN A 42 19.51 -12.35 40.02
C ASN A 42 18.50 -12.70 38.92
N ASN A 43 17.90 -11.73 38.27
CA ASN A 43 16.93 -11.93 37.19
C ASN A 43 17.27 -11.07 35.97
N TYR A 44 17.07 -11.64 34.78
CA TYR A 44 17.17 -10.92 33.53
C TYR A 44 15.75 -10.68 33.04
N GLU A 45 15.33 -9.42 33.00
CA GLU A 45 14.11 -9.03 32.28
C GLU A 45 14.47 -8.56 30.87
N VAL A 46 13.92 -9.24 29.86
CA VAL A 46 14.08 -8.84 28.47
C VAL A 46 12.83 -8.07 28.06
N TRP A 47 12.97 -6.77 27.97
CA TRP A 47 11.93 -5.91 27.45
C TRP A 47 12.06 -5.84 25.92
N LEU A 48 11.13 -6.43 25.21
CA LEU A 48 11.02 -6.27 23.76
C LEU A 48 10.12 -5.08 23.50
N THR A 49 10.72 -3.96 23.13
CA THR A 49 9.95 -2.80 22.68
C THR A 49 9.39 -3.07 21.29
N TYR A 50 8.07 -3.13 21.18
CA TYR A 50 7.36 -3.20 19.92
C TYR A 50 7.37 -1.81 19.27
N VAL A 51 8.09 -1.66 18.17
CA VAL A 51 7.96 -0.49 17.31
C VAL A 51 7.22 -0.93 16.07
N PRO A 52 5.97 -0.51 15.87
CA PRO A 52 5.26 -0.81 14.64
C PRO A 52 6.06 -0.22 13.47
N VAL A 53 6.46 -1.06 12.52
CA VAL A 53 7.04 -0.54 11.28
C VAL A 53 5.88 0.03 10.46
N PRO A 54 5.90 1.32 10.14
CA PRO A 54 4.85 1.90 9.31
C PRO A 54 4.77 1.15 7.98
N VAL A 55 3.58 0.72 7.61
CA VAL A 55 3.35 0.14 6.28
C VAL A 55 3.60 1.26 5.26
N PRO A 56 4.46 1.04 4.25
CA PRO A 56 4.67 2.00 3.18
C PRO A 56 3.33 2.41 2.59
N THR A 57 3.06 3.71 2.58
CA THR A 57 1.77 4.25 2.15
C THR A 57 1.98 5.45 1.23
N ALA A 58 1.28 5.45 0.11
CA ALA A 58 1.24 6.56 -0.83
C ALA A 58 -0.21 6.99 -1.06
N ILE A 59 -0.40 8.22 -1.50
CA ILE A 59 -1.71 8.75 -1.88
C ILE A 59 -1.66 9.37 -3.26
N VAL A 60 -2.84 9.50 -3.84
CA VAL A 60 -3.10 10.36 -4.97
C VAL A 60 -4.39 11.15 -4.70
N GLU A 61 -4.32 12.45 -4.94
CA GLU A 61 -5.49 13.33 -5.04
C GLU A 61 -5.83 13.47 -6.52
N LEU A 62 -6.97 12.92 -6.90
CA LEU A 62 -7.49 12.99 -8.27
C LEU A 62 -8.28 14.27 -8.46
N LYS A 63 -8.01 14.94 -9.56
CA LYS A 63 -8.77 16.12 -10.01
C LYS A 63 -9.04 16.02 -11.49
N GLY A 64 -10.28 16.31 -11.86
CA GLY A 64 -10.64 16.52 -13.25
C GLY A 64 -10.47 17.97 -13.62
N GLU A 65 -9.87 18.23 -14.78
CA GLU A 65 -9.86 19.56 -15.34
C GLU A 65 -11.00 19.71 -16.33
N GLY A 66 -11.81 20.73 -16.12
CA GLY A 66 -13.07 20.90 -16.85
C GLY A 66 -14.15 19.85 -16.53
N SER A 67 -13.94 19.03 -15.53
CA SER A 67 -14.92 18.06 -15.02
C SER A 67 -15.02 18.17 -13.48
N GLU A 68 -16.15 17.68 -12.91
CA GLU A 68 -16.35 17.65 -11.46
C GLU A 68 -15.75 16.39 -10.82
N VAL A 69 -15.03 15.58 -11.59
CA VAL A 69 -14.44 14.34 -11.10
C VAL A 69 -13.34 14.64 -10.09
N SER A 70 -13.47 14.09 -8.91
CA SER A 70 -12.47 14.20 -7.85
C SER A 70 -12.44 12.95 -6.99
N GLY A 71 -11.32 12.71 -6.33
CA GLY A 71 -11.20 11.55 -5.45
C GLY A 71 -9.85 11.47 -4.76
N ARG A 72 -9.79 10.53 -3.82
CA ARG A 72 -8.53 10.17 -3.14
C ARG A 72 -8.38 8.66 -3.15
N ILE A 73 -7.21 8.20 -3.59
CA ILE A 73 -6.83 6.79 -3.50
C ILE A 73 -5.57 6.67 -2.64
N THR A 74 -5.60 5.73 -1.73
CA THR A 74 -4.49 5.37 -0.87
C THR A 74 -3.92 4.04 -1.33
N PHE A 75 -2.62 3.96 -1.49
CA PHE A 75 -1.87 2.75 -1.83
C PHE A 75 -1.06 2.30 -0.61
N THR A 76 -1.20 1.06 -0.20
CA THR A 76 -0.42 0.44 0.88
C THR A 76 0.24 -0.83 0.40
N GLN A 77 1.49 -1.06 0.79
CA GLN A 77 2.21 -2.28 0.43
C GLN A 77 2.74 -2.98 1.67
N PRO A 78 2.06 -4.04 2.15
CA PRO A 78 2.61 -4.93 3.16
C PRO A 78 3.92 -5.54 2.68
N GLN A 79 4.82 -5.86 3.60
CA GLN A 79 6.12 -6.43 3.25
C GLN A 79 5.96 -7.74 2.48
N GLY A 80 6.46 -7.77 1.23
CA GLY A 80 6.40 -8.93 0.35
C GLY A 80 5.02 -9.24 -0.21
N GLY A 81 4.03 -8.35 0.03
CA GLY A 81 2.66 -8.47 -0.48
C GLY A 81 2.37 -7.60 -1.70
N PRO A 82 1.15 -7.70 -2.23
CA PRO A 82 0.66 -6.84 -3.29
C PRO A 82 0.50 -5.40 -2.79
N VAL A 83 0.40 -4.46 -3.72
CA VAL A 83 -0.10 -3.12 -3.41
C VAL A 83 -1.62 -3.18 -3.31
N ILE A 84 -2.15 -2.82 -2.16
CA ILE A 84 -3.58 -2.67 -1.92
C ILE A 84 -3.93 -1.20 -2.17
N TYR A 85 -4.98 -0.93 -2.93
CA TYR A 85 -5.43 0.43 -3.19
C TYR A 85 -6.90 0.60 -2.85
N THR A 86 -7.19 1.68 -2.11
CA THR A 86 -8.52 1.96 -1.56
C THR A 86 -8.84 3.44 -1.63
N GLY A 87 -10.11 3.76 -1.84
CA GLY A 87 -10.58 5.13 -1.82
C GLY A 87 -11.91 5.32 -2.52
N ASN A 88 -12.24 6.58 -2.77
CA ASN A 88 -13.48 6.95 -3.44
C ASN A 88 -13.20 7.96 -4.55
N VAL A 89 -13.96 7.86 -5.63
CA VAL A 89 -14.00 8.83 -6.71
C VAL A 89 -15.45 9.27 -6.91
N THR A 90 -15.67 10.55 -7.06
CA THR A 90 -16.99 11.17 -7.25
C THR A 90 -17.03 11.96 -8.56
N GLY A 91 -18.22 12.28 -9.05
CA GLY A 91 -18.43 13.08 -10.25
C GLY A 91 -18.28 12.31 -11.56
N LEU A 92 -18.17 10.98 -11.51
CA LEU A 92 -18.13 10.13 -12.70
C LEU A 92 -19.52 9.95 -13.32
N SER A 93 -19.57 9.63 -14.62
CA SER A 93 -20.79 9.08 -15.22
C SER A 93 -21.07 7.68 -14.68
N GLU A 94 -22.31 7.26 -14.67
CA GLU A 94 -22.64 5.88 -14.30
C GLU A 94 -21.98 4.89 -15.26
N GLY A 95 -21.30 3.86 -14.72
CA GLY A 95 -20.71 2.81 -15.51
C GLY A 95 -19.27 2.48 -15.15
N LEU A 96 -18.56 1.90 -16.11
CA LEU A 96 -17.16 1.51 -15.98
C LEU A 96 -16.24 2.57 -16.57
N HIS A 97 -15.14 2.83 -15.87
CA HIS A 97 -14.12 3.79 -16.25
C HIS A 97 -12.75 3.16 -16.16
N GLY A 98 -11.92 3.32 -17.20
CA GLY A 98 -10.54 2.88 -17.19
C GLY A 98 -9.78 3.50 -16.02
N PHE A 99 -8.94 2.71 -15.35
CA PHE A 99 -8.20 3.06 -14.16
C PHE A 99 -6.77 2.59 -14.33
N HIS A 100 -5.84 3.52 -14.58
CA HIS A 100 -4.48 3.19 -15.02
C HIS A 100 -3.42 4.04 -14.36
N ILE A 101 -2.24 3.45 -14.17
CA ILE A 101 -1.02 4.20 -13.83
C ILE A 101 -0.32 4.60 -15.12
N HIS A 102 -0.03 5.90 -15.28
CA HIS A 102 0.71 6.45 -16.39
C HIS A 102 2.17 6.73 -16.04
N GLU A 103 3.02 6.90 -17.07
CA GLU A 103 4.48 6.97 -16.93
C GLU A 103 4.96 8.14 -16.07
N PHE A 104 4.34 9.32 -16.21
CA PHE A 104 4.82 10.54 -15.58
C PHE A 104 3.83 11.10 -14.57
N GLY A 105 4.34 11.66 -13.49
CA GLY A 105 3.55 12.39 -12.48
C GLY A 105 3.34 13.87 -12.81
N ASP A 106 3.61 14.27 -14.05
CA ASP A 106 3.40 15.65 -14.50
C ASP A 106 1.92 15.89 -14.81
N VAL A 107 1.21 16.42 -13.84
CA VAL A 107 -0.21 16.78 -13.93
C VAL A 107 -0.41 18.29 -14.22
N SER A 108 0.65 19.02 -14.60
CA SER A 108 0.61 20.48 -14.75
C SER A 108 -0.13 20.99 -15.98
N LYS A 109 -0.45 20.10 -16.95
CA LYS A 109 -1.11 20.44 -18.23
C LYS A 109 -2.39 19.64 -18.41
N ASP A 110 -3.31 19.73 -17.48
CA ASP A 110 -4.62 19.11 -17.60
C ASP A 110 -4.54 17.61 -17.92
N CYS A 111 -3.68 16.89 -17.20
CA CYS A 111 -3.43 15.48 -17.44
C CYS A 111 -2.86 15.12 -18.84
N LYS A 112 -2.47 16.08 -19.66
CA LYS A 112 -1.92 15.83 -21.01
C LYS A 112 -0.44 15.43 -21.02
N SER A 113 0.25 15.66 -19.88
CA SER A 113 1.69 15.40 -19.74
C SER A 113 2.00 14.09 -19.00
N VAL A 114 0.98 13.30 -18.65
CA VAL A 114 1.15 12.06 -17.88
C VAL A 114 1.80 10.90 -18.66
N GLY A 115 1.90 11.03 -19.99
CA GLY A 115 2.47 10.00 -20.87
C GLY A 115 1.49 8.86 -21.16
N ALA A 116 2.04 7.72 -21.58
CA ALA A 116 1.30 6.48 -21.82
C ALA A 116 1.10 5.69 -20.51
N HIS A 117 0.40 4.55 -20.58
CA HIS A 117 0.35 3.61 -19.46
C HIS A 117 1.76 3.19 -19.05
N PHE A 118 2.01 3.05 -17.75
CA PHE A 118 3.29 2.60 -17.23
C PHE A 118 3.61 1.19 -17.70
N ASN A 119 4.55 1.08 -18.65
CA ASN A 119 4.84 -0.16 -19.38
C ASN A 119 6.35 -0.42 -19.54
N PRO A 120 7.11 -0.67 -18.46
CA PRO A 120 8.54 -0.93 -18.56
C PRO A 120 8.88 -2.23 -19.28
N GLY A 121 7.92 -3.14 -19.44
CA GLY A 121 8.10 -4.42 -20.13
C GLY A 121 7.77 -4.39 -21.62
N TYR A 122 7.31 -3.26 -22.17
CA TYR A 122 6.93 -3.12 -23.58
C TYR A 122 5.94 -4.17 -24.06
N THR A 123 5.00 -4.56 -23.21
CA THR A 123 3.92 -5.49 -23.54
C THR A 123 2.75 -4.76 -24.18
N HIS A 124 1.75 -5.50 -24.67
CA HIS A 124 0.46 -4.94 -25.05
C HIS A 124 -0.41 -4.69 -23.82
N HIS A 125 -1.39 -3.80 -23.98
CA HIS A 125 -2.42 -3.56 -23.00
C HIS A 125 -3.24 -4.81 -22.73
N GLY A 126 -3.67 -4.97 -21.47
CA GLY A 126 -4.51 -6.08 -21.03
C GLY A 126 -5.23 -5.80 -19.72
N GLY A 127 -6.08 -6.71 -19.30
CA GLY A 127 -6.78 -6.60 -18.03
C GLY A 127 -5.94 -7.07 -16.83
N PRO A 128 -6.35 -6.74 -15.57
CA PRO A 128 -5.60 -7.07 -14.36
C PRO A 128 -5.29 -8.56 -14.15
N ALA A 129 -6.13 -9.44 -14.70
CA ALA A 129 -5.95 -10.88 -14.64
C ALA A 129 -5.12 -11.47 -15.80
N ASP A 130 -4.75 -10.66 -16.79
CA ASP A 130 -4.01 -11.14 -17.95
C ASP A 130 -2.51 -11.30 -17.61
N PRO A 131 -1.85 -12.38 -18.08
CA PRO A 131 -0.44 -12.62 -17.79
C PRO A 131 0.49 -11.63 -18.50
N TYR A 132 0.03 -11.04 -19.60
CA TYR A 132 0.71 -10.00 -20.36
C TYR A 132 -0.15 -8.76 -20.40
N ARG A 133 0.29 -7.70 -19.73
CA ARG A 133 -0.33 -6.38 -19.67
C ARG A 133 0.71 -5.34 -19.30
N HIS A 134 0.38 -4.07 -19.39
CA HIS A 134 1.22 -3.04 -18.80
C HIS A 134 1.23 -3.17 -17.27
N ILE A 135 2.29 -2.75 -16.65
CA ILE A 135 2.35 -2.69 -15.17
C ILE A 135 1.25 -1.75 -14.64
N GLY A 136 0.94 -0.69 -15.39
CA GLY A 136 -0.06 0.31 -15.02
C GLY A 136 -1.51 -0.07 -15.31
N ASP A 137 -1.81 -1.24 -15.89
CA ASP A 137 -3.18 -1.64 -16.26
C ASP A 137 -3.94 -2.19 -15.04
N LEU A 138 -4.61 -1.32 -14.30
CA LEU A 138 -5.38 -1.69 -13.10
C LEU A 138 -6.86 -2.00 -13.45
N GLY A 139 -7.26 -1.86 -14.71
CA GLY A 139 -8.55 -2.23 -15.24
C GLY A 139 -9.60 -1.16 -15.12
N ASN A 140 -10.75 -1.46 -14.55
CA ASN A 140 -11.90 -0.55 -14.47
C ASN A 140 -12.34 -0.34 -13.03
N ILE A 141 -12.74 0.89 -12.71
CA ILE A 141 -13.59 1.20 -11.56
C ILE A 141 -15.05 1.36 -12.01
N LYS A 142 -15.99 1.09 -11.12
CA LYS A 142 -17.42 1.19 -11.43
C LYS A 142 -18.06 2.30 -10.62
N ALA A 143 -18.62 3.29 -11.30
CA ALA A 143 -19.44 4.33 -10.70
C ALA A 143 -20.93 3.91 -10.68
N ASN A 144 -21.61 4.27 -9.60
CA ASN A 144 -23.05 4.12 -9.45
C ASN A 144 -23.80 5.31 -10.11
N ALA A 145 -25.14 5.30 -10.02
CA ALA A 145 -25.98 6.34 -10.60
C ALA A 145 -25.74 7.75 -10.02
N GLU A 146 -25.21 7.83 -8.80
CA GLU A 146 -24.83 9.08 -8.13
C GLU A 146 -23.41 9.54 -8.50
N GLY A 147 -22.72 8.85 -9.41
CA GLY A 147 -21.37 9.16 -9.86
C GLY A 147 -20.28 8.79 -8.86
N LEU A 148 -20.57 7.94 -7.87
CA LEU A 148 -19.61 7.48 -6.87
C LEU A 148 -19.05 6.11 -7.27
N ALA A 149 -17.72 6.01 -7.37
CA ALA A 149 -16.98 4.76 -7.45
C ALA A 149 -16.24 4.52 -6.11
N GLN A 150 -16.53 3.40 -5.47
CA GLN A 150 -15.77 2.90 -4.32
C GLN A 150 -14.70 1.93 -4.82
N VAL A 151 -13.45 2.24 -4.53
CA VAL A 151 -12.27 1.48 -4.96
C VAL A 151 -11.72 0.69 -3.78
N HIS A 152 -11.61 -0.62 -3.95
CA HIS A 152 -10.95 -1.51 -3.00
C HIS A 152 -10.44 -2.74 -3.74
N ASP A 153 -9.16 -2.73 -4.08
CA ASP A 153 -8.56 -3.83 -4.84
C ASP A 153 -7.05 -3.93 -4.53
N SER A 154 -6.38 -4.87 -5.18
CA SER A 154 -4.95 -5.08 -5.03
C SER A 154 -4.30 -5.55 -6.33
N ASP A 155 -3.03 -5.22 -6.50
CA ASP A 155 -2.25 -5.62 -7.66
C ASP A 155 -0.85 -6.09 -7.26
N HIS A 156 -0.37 -7.15 -7.92
CA HIS A 156 0.92 -7.78 -7.66
C HIS A 156 2.06 -7.27 -8.54
N LEU A 157 1.77 -6.58 -9.63
CA LEU A 157 2.78 -6.08 -10.58
C LEU A 157 3.27 -4.69 -10.20
N ILE A 158 2.37 -3.79 -9.78
CA ILE A 158 2.79 -2.49 -9.25
C ILE A 158 3.49 -2.65 -7.91
N SER A 159 4.35 -1.70 -7.59
CA SER A 159 5.05 -1.64 -6.30
C SER A 159 5.17 -0.19 -5.84
N LEU A 160 5.35 0.01 -4.54
CA LEU A 160 5.75 1.31 -3.99
C LEU A 160 7.27 1.50 -4.03
N HIS A 161 8.05 0.44 -4.33
CA HIS A 161 9.51 0.45 -4.35
C HIS A 161 10.07 -0.29 -5.57
N GLY A 162 11.30 0.03 -5.94
CA GLY A 162 12.05 -0.68 -6.98
C GLY A 162 11.58 -0.40 -8.39
N HIS A 163 11.78 -1.36 -9.30
CA HIS A 163 11.61 -1.17 -10.75
C HIS A 163 10.17 -0.86 -11.16
N ASN A 164 9.21 -1.50 -10.52
CA ASN A 164 7.79 -1.31 -10.78
C ASN A 164 7.16 -0.25 -9.87
N SER A 165 7.98 0.66 -9.31
CA SER A 165 7.48 1.70 -8.43
C SER A 165 6.53 2.67 -9.16
N ILE A 166 5.37 2.88 -8.54
CA ILE A 166 4.37 3.84 -9.02
C ILE A 166 4.56 5.25 -8.42
N ILE A 167 5.50 5.42 -7.49
CA ILE A 167 5.78 6.72 -6.86
C ILE A 167 6.34 7.70 -7.88
N GLY A 168 5.80 8.93 -7.89
CA GLY A 168 6.17 9.96 -8.85
C GLY A 168 5.55 9.76 -10.24
N ARG A 169 4.69 8.76 -10.41
CA ARG A 169 3.84 8.55 -11.59
C ARG A 169 2.46 9.14 -11.34
N SER A 170 1.55 9.02 -12.31
CA SER A 170 0.18 9.47 -12.14
C SER A 170 -0.81 8.31 -12.19
N LEU A 171 -1.88 8.45 -11.41
CA LEU A 171 -3.10 7.68 -11.57
C LEU A 171 -4.03 8.47 -12.49
N VAL A 172 -4.63 7.79 -13.46
CA VAL A 172 -5.53 8.36 -14.45
C VAL A 172 -6.85 7.61 -14.45
N ILE A 173 -7.95 8.36 -14.55
CA ILE A 173 -9.28 7.85 -14.79
C ILE A 173 -9.73 8.28 -16.17
N SER A 174 -10.23 7.33 -16.96
CA SER A 174 -10.68 7.53 -18.33
C SER A 174 -12.21 7.68 -18.43
N ALA A 175 -12.67 8.31 -19.49
CA ALA A 175 -14.09 8.58 -19.70
C ALA A 175 -14.92 7.32 -19.93
N ASN A 176 -14.33 6.30 -20.56
CA ASN A 176 -15.02 5.09 -20.97
C ASN A 176 -14.45 3.85 -20.29
N LYS A 177 -15.18 2.75 -20.46
CA LYS A 177 -14.72 1.42 -20.06
C LYS A 177 -13.46 1.01 -20.81
N ASP A 178 -12.50 0.48 -20.09
CA ASP A 178 -11.37 -0.28 -20.62
C ASP A 178 -11.85 -1.66 -21.12
N ASP A 179 -11.55 -2.00 -22.38
CA ASP A 179 -11.91 -3.26 -23.04
C ASP A 179 -10.90 -4.39 -22.78
N TYR A 180 -9.83 -4.12 -22.01
CA TYR A 180 -8.78 -5.07 -21.67
C TYR A 180 -7.99 -5.63 -22.87
N GLY A 181 -7.84 -4.83 -23.94
CA GLY A 181 -7.18 -5.28 -25.15
C GLY A 181 -8.01 -6.22 -26.02
N ARG A 182 -9.33 -6.30 -25.76
CA ARG A 182 -10.24 -7.24 -26.45
C ARG A 182 -11.12 -6.56 -27.50
N GLY A 183 -10.88 -5.29 -27.81
CA GLY A 183 -11.62 -4.54 -28.82
C GLY A 183 -11.32 -4.94 -30.28
N GLY A 184 -10.21 -5.64 -30.50
CA GLY A 184 -9.86 -6.15 -31.83
C GLY A 184 -9.15 -5.15 -32.73
N ASP A 185 -8.79 -3.98 -32.23
CA ASP A 185 -8.06 -2.92 -32.93
C ASP A 185 -6.74 -2.55 -32.24
N LYS A 186 -5.94 -1.68 -32.88
CA LYS A 186 -4.64 -1.28 -32.36
C LYS A 186 -4.73 -0.41 -31.10
N GLU A 187 -5.79 0.39 -31.01
CA GLU A 187 -6.00 1.28 -29.86
C GLU A 187 -6.37 0.47 -28.62
N SER A 188 -7.18 -0.58 -28.79
CA SER A 188 -7.46 -1.56 -27.75
C SER A 188 -6.19 -2.16 -27.16
N LEU A 189 -5.25 -2.57 -28.01
CA LEU A 189 -3.96 -3.13 -27.59
C LEU A 189 -2.98 -2.09 -27.01
N ARG A 190 -3.30 -0.80 -27.08
CA ARG A 190 -2.50 0.30 -26.57
C ARG A 190 -3.08 0.93 -25.30
N THR A 191 -4.40 1.13 -25.25
CA THR A 191 -5.06 1.92 -24.20
C THR A 191 -6.36 1.26 -23.65
N GLY A 192 -6.80 0.13 -24.23
CA GLY A 192 -8.07 -0.46 -23.88
C GLY A 192 -9.28 0.33 -24.37
N ASN A 193 -9.12 1.22 -25.36
CA ASN A 193 -10.21 2.07 -25.88
C ASN A 193 -10.95 2.87 -24.79
N SER A 194 -10.26 3.17 -23.70
CA SER A 194 -10.85 3.82 -22.51
C SER A 194 -11.19 5.31 -22.71
N GLY A 195 -10.80 5.88 -23.84
CA GLY A 195 -11.15 7.26 -24.21
C GLY A 195 -10.31 8.33 -23.50
N ASP A 196 -10.86 9.53 -23.42
CA ASP A 196 -10.16 10.69 -22.85
C ASP A 196 -9.99 10.59 -21.33
N THR A 197 -8.96 11.25 -20.82
CA THR A 197 -8.75 11.39 -19.37
C THR A 197 -9.79 12.34 -18.78
N VAL A 198 -10.48 11.90 -17.71
CA VAL A 198 -11.45 12.72 -16.97
C VAL A 198 -10.91 13.20 -15.62
N ALA A 199 -9.91 12.53 -15.07
CA ALA A 199 -9.20 12.97 -13.88
C ALA A 199 -7.82 12.33 -13.81
N CYS A 200 -6.87 13.05 -13.20
CA CYS A 200 -5.56 12.49 -12.85
C CYS A 200 -5.02 13.06 -11.55
N GLY A 201 -3.96 12.44 -11.04
CA GLY A 201 -3.23 12.92 -9.88
C GLY A 201 -1.86 12.26 -9.78
N ALA A 202 -0.88 12.97 -9.24
CA ALA A 202 0.44 12.42 -8.97
C ALA A 202 0.42 11.55 -7.70
N ILE A 203 1.05 10.39 -7.77
CA ILE A 203 1.17 9.45 -6.64
C ILE A 203 2.36 9.85 -5.80
N VAL A 204 2.12 10.21 -4.55
CA VAL A 204 3.14 10.71 -3.64
C VAL A 204 3.17 9.92 -2.33
N TRP A 205 4.36 9.84 -1.71
CA TRP A 205 4.49 9.25 -0.38
C TRP A 205 3.70 10.02 0.67
N ILE A 206 3.02 9.30 1.56
CA ILE A 206 2.66 9.84 2.87
C ILE A 206 3.81 9.50 3.82
N HIS A 207 4.48 10.52 4.35
CA HIS A 207 5.36 10.29 5.47
C HIS A 207 4.52 9.93 6.70
N PRO A 208 4.68 8.74 7.30
CA PRO A 208 4.08 8.49 8.59
C PRO A 208 4.58 9.57 9.54
N VAL A 209 3.66 10.23 10.22
CA VAL A 209 4.03 11.13 11.30
C VAL A 209 4.86 10.32 12.27
N ARG A 210 6.17 10.61 12.36
CA ARG A 210 7.02 9.93 13.34
C ARG A 210 6.42 10.20 14.71
N PRO A 211 6.11 9.17 15.51
CA PRO A 211 5.75 9.40 16.89
C PRO A 211 6.86 10.24 17.51
N LYS A 212 6.48 11.31 18.19
CA LYS A 212 7.47 12.13 18.92
C LYS A 212 8.23 11.18 19.86
N PRO A 213 9.56 11.15 19.84
CA PRO A 213 10.29 10.31 20.76
C PRO A 213 9.82 10.62 22.18
N PRO A 214 9.70 9.62 23.07
CA PRO A 214 9.37 9.86 24.46
C PRO A 214 10.26 10.95 25.01
N GLN A 215 9.69 11.96 25.66
CA GLN A 215 10.50 12.99 26.30
C GLN A 215 11.25 12.33 27.45
N GLU A 216 12.57 12.60 27.57
CA GLU A 216 13.34 12.16 28.72
C GLU A 216 12.64 12.62 30.01
N GLY A 217 12.12 11.67 30.79
CA GLY A 217 11.40 11.93 32.04
C GLY A 217 9.97 11.44 32.10
N GLU A 218 9.34 11.06 30.99
CA GLU A 218 8.00 10.47 31.00
C GLU A 218 8.11 8.92 31.09
N SER A 219 8.22 8.41 32.33
CA SER A 219 8.07 6.97 32.59
C SER A 219 6.66 6.58 32.17
N ALA A 220 6.52 5.70 31.15
CA ALA A 220 5.26 5.15 30.78
C ALA A 220 4.65 4.43 31.99
N LYS A 221 3.64 5.05 32.61
CA LYS A 221 2.81 4.40 33.61
C LYS A 221 2.04 3.30 32.90
N PRO A 222 2.10 2.02 33.33
CA PRO A 222 1.30 0.99 32.71
C PRO A 222 -0.18 1.34 32.91
N GLU A 223 -0.90 1.52 31.83
CA GLU A 223 -2.36 1.63 31.86
C GLU A 223 -2.91 0.30 32.40
N GLY A 224 -3.80 0.42 33.41
CA GLY A 224 -4.26 -0.61 34.28
C GLY A 224 -4.73 -1.88 33.59
N GLY A 225 -4.21 -3.01 34.08
CA GLY A 225 -4.76 -4.32 33.79
C GLY A 225 -6.20 -4.38 34.28
N ALA A 226 -7.11 -4.76 33.39
CA ALA A 226 -8.44 -5.15 33.76
C ALA A 226 -8.33 -6.46 34.56
N ASP A 227 -8.68 -6.41 35.84
CA ASP A 227 -8.84 -7.56 36.71
C ASP A 227 -9.93 -8.47 36.13
N THR A 228 -9.52 -9.58 35.56
CA THR A 228 -10.43 -10.68 35.20
C THR A 228 -10.53 -11.58 36.43
N GLU A 229 -11.61 -11.49 37.19
CA GLU A 229 -11.96 -12.48 38.22
C GLU A 229 -12.08 -13.84 37.56
N ILE A 230 -11.22 -14.77 38.02
CA ILE A 230 -11.32 -16.18 37.68
C ILE A 230 -12.31 -16.77 38.68
N VAL A 231 -13.50 -17.12 38.22
CA VAL A 231 -14.45 -17.96 38.98
C VAL A 231 -14.05 -19.40 38.71
N GLU A 232 -13.53 -20.09 39.73
CA GLU A 232 -13.34 -21.53 39.69
C GLU A 232 -14.67 -22.24 40.03
N PRO A 233 -14.89 -23.49 39.46
CA PRO A 233 -16.13 -24.25 39.62
C PRO A 233 -16.33 -24.88 41.01
#